data_d5fd0d630a2633ec16194535d12a3aae
#
_entry.id   d5fd0d630a2633ec16194535d12a3aae
#
_cell.length_a   1.000
_cell.length_b   1.000
_cell.length_c   1.000
_cell.angle_alpha   90.00
_cell.angle_beta   90.00
_cell.angle_gamma   90.00
#
_symmetry.space_group_name_H-M   'P 1'
#
loop_
_entity.id
_entity.type
_entity.pdbx_description
1 polymer ?
#
loop_
_entity_poly.entity_id
_entity_poly.type
_entity_poly.pdbx_seq_one_letter_code
_entity_poly.pdbx_strand_id
1 'polypeptide(L)'
;KVQIYADVAIGVSNILKKYDLLNAYEYATALKEYNGISFADDEMEAYKNGSKGIDWQNLMLQTGISQDYKLGISGGTAKNKYLISANVLNMTAMTITTKYQRAQLRINLDNELTKWLTLSTKINASRTHSHNGGIDIMNFLNYSPTMEMKDPVTGVYNMDPYNSVNGNPYGARVA
;
A
#
# COMPACT_ATOMS: atom_id res chain seq x y z
N LYS A 1 -24.66 8.23 34.18
CA LYS A 1 -25.28 7.65 32.97
C LYS A 1 -24.19 7.00 32.15
N VAL A 2 -24.45 5.80 31.63
CA VAL A 2 -23.53 5.12 30.70
C VAL A 2 -23.83 5.59 29.28
N GLN A 3 -22.78 5.80 28.49
CA GLN A 3 -22.84 6.13 27.06
C GLN A 3 -22.00 5.11 26.31
N ILE A 4 -22.56 4.56 25.23
CA ILE A 4 -21.87 3.65 24.31
C ILE A 4 -21.86 4.34 22.95
N TYR A 5 -20.73 4.29 22.27
CA TYR A 5 -20.61 4.76 20.90
C TYR A 5 -19.91 3.69 20.06
N ALA A 6 -20.31 3.61 18.81
CA ALA A 6 -19.66 2.84 17.78
C ALA A 6 -19.54 3.69 16.53
N ASP A 7 -18.40 3.62 15.89
CA ASP A 7 -18.10 4.36 14.67
C ASP A 7 -17.42 3.42 13.68
N VAL A 8 -17.87 3.48 12.43
CA VAL A 8 -17.29 2.70 11.33
C VAL A 8 -17.03 3.67 10.18
N ALA A 9 -15.80 3.76 9.76
CA ALA A 9 -15.41 4.55 8.60
C ALA A 9 -14.74 3.66 7.56
N ILE A 10 -15.17 3.79 6.30
CA ILE A 10 -14.56 3.12 5.16
C ILE A 10 -14.08 4.22 4.21
N GLY A 11 -12.79 4.18 3.87
CA GLY A 11 -12.17 5.09 2.93
C GLY A 11 -11.68 4.33 1.69
N VAL A 12 -11.80 4.97 0.54
CA VAL A 12 -11.26 4.50 -0.73
C VAL A 12 -10.30 5.54 -1.25
N SER A 13 -9.10 5.13 -1.60
CA SER A 13 -8.04 5.99 -2.11
C SER A 13 -7.64 5.56 -3.52
N ASN A 14 -7.73 6.46 -4.47
CA ASN A 14 -7.31 6.23 -5.84
C ASN A 14 -6.19 7.20 -6.23
N ILE A 15 -5.35 6.79 -7.14
CA ILE A 15 -4.32 7.64 -7.72
C ILE A 15 -5.00 8.67 -8.61
N LEU A 16 -4.77 9.95 -8.32
CA LEU A 16 -5.38 11.06 -9.06
C LEU A 16 -4.86 11.16 -10.49
N LYS A 17 -3.57 10.92 -10.68
CA LYS A 17 -2.91 10.99 -11.98
C LYS A 17 -1.73 10.03 -12.01
N LYS A 18 -1.62 9.27 -13.07
CA LYS A 18 -0.44 8.47 -13.42
C LYS A 18 0.52 9.30 -14.25
N TYR A 19 1.78 8.89 -14.28
CA TYR A 19 2.75 9.47 -15.21
C TYR A 19 2.42 9.02 -16.63
N ASP A 20 2.60 9.91 -17.57
CA ASP A 20 2.53 9.63 -19.00
C ASP A 20 3.89 9.06 -19.43
N LEU A 21 3.94 7.75 -19.53
CA LEU A 21 5.14 6.99 -19.86
C LEU A 21 5.00 6.40 -21.26
N LEU A 22 6.13 6.18 -21.91
CA LEU A 22 6.16 5.47 -23.18
C LEU A 22 5.57 4.07 -23.03
N ASN A 23 4.67 3.69 -23.91
CA ASN A 23 4.23 2.31 -24.03
C ASN A 23 5.33 1.43 -24.67
N ALA A 24 5.12 0.11 -24.73
CA ALA A 24 6.14 -0.81 -25.23
C ALA A 24 6.59 -0.51 -26.68
N TYR A 25 5.66 -0.11 -27.55
CA TYR A 25 5.97 0.26 -28.92
C TYR A 25 6.76 1.55 -29.01
N GLU A 26 6.35 2.59 -28.32
CA GLU A 26 7.03 3.88 -28.27
C GLU A 26 8.43 3.74 -27.67
N TYR A 27 8.57 2.94 -26.60
CA TYR A 27 9.83 2.66 -25.95
C TYR A 27 10.78 1.89 -26.89
N ALA A 28 10.31 0.83 -27.55
CA ALA A 28 11.10 0.08 -28.53
C ALA A 28 11.54 0.95 -29.71
N THR A 29 10.68 1.86 -30.18
CA THR A 29 11.00 2.82 -31.23
C THR A 29 12.08 3.79 -30.78
N ALA A 30 11.97 4.33 -29.57
CA ALA A 30 12.98 5.21 -28.99
C ALA A 30 14.34 4.51 -28.81
N LEU A 31 14.35 3.27 -28.35
CA LEU A 31 15.59 2.47 -28.25
C LEU A 31 16.27 2.27 -29.61
N LYS A 32 15.47 2.05 -30.66
CA LYS A 32 16.01 1.93 -32.02
C LYS A 32 16.64 3.23 -32.50
N GLU A 33 15.97 4.35 -32.26
CA GLU A 33 16.43 5.66 -32.71
C GLU A 33 17.68 6.18 -31.97
N TYR A 34 17.70 6.03 -30.65
CA TYR A 34 18.73 6.62 -29.79
C TYR A 34 19.87 5.65 -29.46
N ASN A 35 19.60 4.35 -29.35
CA ASN A 35 20.60 3.37 -28.92
C ASN A 35 20.96 2.37 -30.01
N GLY A 36 20.30 2.41 -31.18
CA GLY A 36 20.51 1.45 -32.26
C GLY A 36 20.03 0.01 -31.95
N ILE A 37 19.24 -0.17 -30.89
CA ILE A 37 18.69 -1.47 -30.50
C ILE A 37 17.45 -1.74 -31.34
N SER A 38 17.46 -2.84 -32.08
CA SER A 38 16.34 -3.26 -32.93
C SER A 38 15.65 -4.49 -32.37
N PHE A 39 14.34 -4.50 -32.43
CA PHE A 39 13.50 -5.65 -32.15
C PHE A 39 13.08 -6.30 -33.48
N ALA A 40 12.68 -7.58 -33.44
CA ALA A 40 12.16 -8.25 -34.61
C ALA A 40 10.82 -7.65 -35.07
N ASP A 41 10.49 -7.73 -36.35
CA ASP A 41 9.29 -7.10 -36.91
C ASP A 41 8.00 -7.64 -36.28
N ASP A 42 7.95 -8.94 -35.98
CA ASP A 42 6.83 -9.58 -35.27
C ASP A 42 6.68 -9.10 -33.83
N GLU A 43 7.79 -8.81 -33.15
CA GLU A 43 7.77 -8.22 -31.82
C GLU A 43 7.29 -6.77 -31.86
N MET A 44 7.76 -5.99 -32.81
CA MET A 44 7.30 -4.60 -33.01
C MET A 44 5.80 -4.55 -33.32
N GLU A 45 5.28 -5.48 -34.11
CA GLU A 45 3.85 -5.60 -34.36
C GLU A 45 3.07 -5.99 -33.08
N ALA A 46 3.62 -6.91 -32.30
CA ALA A 46 3.05 -7.33 -31.02
C ALA A 46 3.01 -6.17 -29.99
N TYR A 47 4.02 -5.33 -29.91
CA TYR A 47 4.00 -4.12 -29.09
C TYR A 47 2.99 -3.09 -29.62
N LYS A 48 2.89 -2.91 -30.93
CA LYS A 48 1.98 -1.96 -31.56
C LYS A 48 0.52 -2.33 -31.36
N ASN A 49 0.18 -3.61 -31.42
CA ASN A 49 -1.20 -4.08 -31.23
C ASN A 49 -1.54 -4.37 -29.75
N GLY A 50 -0.56 -4.19 -28.81
CA GLY A 50 -0.76 -4.36 -27.38
C GLY A 50 -0.81 -5.82 -26.92
N SER A 51 -0.45 -6.80 -27.76
CA SER A 51 -0.39 -8.20 -27.35
C SER A 51 0.86 -8.54 -26.52
N LYS A 52 1.90 -7.72 -26.64
CA LYS A 52 3.10 -7.74 -25.80
C LYS A 52 3.32 -6.37 -25.14
N GLY A 53 4.07 -6.38 -24.05
CA GLY A 53 4.39 -5.19 -23.27
C GLY A 53 3.66 -5.15 -21.93
N ILE A 54 4.27 -4.48 -20.96
CA ILE A 54 3.76 -4.37 -19.59
C ILE A 54 3.62 -2.92 -19.19
N ASP A 55 2.42 -2.52 -18.78
CA ASP A 55 2.21 -1.26 -18.06
C ASP A 55 2.50 -1.50 -16.57
N TRP A 56 3.73 -1.19 -16.19
CA TRP A 56 4.21 -1.37 -14.82
C TRP A 56 3.45 -0.50 -13.82
N GLN A 57 2.96 0.68 -14.19
CA GLN A 57 2.16 1.49 -13.31
C GLN A 57 0.82 0.82 -12.97
N ASN A 58 0.14 0.27 -13.97
CA ASN A 58 -1.11 -0.44 -13.76
C ASN A 58 -0.91 -1.72 -12.94
N LEU A 59 0.21 -2.40 -13.13
CA LEU A 59 0.53 -3.64 -12.43
C LEU A 59 0.87 -3.39 -10.95
N MET A 60 1.61 -2.31 -10.65
CA MET A 60 2.15 -2.05 -9.31
C MET A 60 1.25 -1.17 -8.44
N LEU A 61 0.21 -0.60 -9.04
CA LEU A 61 -0.71 0.31 -8.38
C LEU A 61 -2.11 -0.30 -8.28
N GLN A 62 -2.77 -0.03 -7.17
CA GLN A 62 -4.13 -0.51 -6.89
C GLN A 62 -4.96 0.57 -6.18
N THR A 63 -6.24 0.32 -6.06
CA THR A 63 -7.10 1.12 -5.17
C THR A 63 -6.78 0.78 -3.72
N GLY A 64 -6.45 1.80 -2.94
CA GLY A 64 -6.26 1.69 -1.51
C GLY A 64 -7.60 1.67 -0.76
N ILE A 65 -7.70 0.83 0.28
CA ILE A 65 -8.90 0.72 1.11
C ILE A 65 -8.48 0.91 2.56
N SER A 66 -9.21 1.75 3.29
CA SER A 66 -9.08 1.89 4.74
C SER A 66 -10.39 1.55 5.43
N GLN A 67 -10.30 0.83 6.55
CA GLN A 67 -11.42 0.44 7.39
C GLN A 67 -11.06 0.77 8.82
N ASP A 68 -11.81 1.67 9.44
CA ASP A 68 -11.60 2.14 10.82
C ASP A 68 -12.83 1.81 11.65
N TYR A 69 -12.67 0.94 12.64
CA TYR A 69 -13.71 0.49 13.55
C TYR A 69 -13.41 0.98 14.95
N LYS A 70 -14.31 1.77 15.52
CA LYS A 70 -14.18 2.29 16.89
C LYS A 70 -15.37 1.88 17.73
N LEU A 71 -15.09 1.43 18.93
CA LEU A 71 -16.08 1.16 19.94
C LEU A 71 -15.65 1.78 21.26
N GLY A 72 -16.57 2.39 21.96
CA GLY A 72 -16.25 2.93 23.26
C GLY A 72 -17.44 2.98 24.20
N ILE A 73 -17.10 2.91 25.47
CA ILE A 73 -18.03 3.04 26.57
C ILE A 73 -17.49 4.07 27.56
N SER A 74 -18.32 4.99 27.98
CA SER A 74 -18.00 5.94 29.01
C SER A 74 -19.14 6.10 30.00
N GLY A 75 -18.81 6.51 31.19
CA GLY A 75 -19.80 6.75 32.22
C GLY A 75 -19.17 7.12 33.54
N GLY A 76 -20.00 7.13 34.55
CA GLY A 76 -19.55 7.39 35.90
C GLY A 76 -20.55 8.13 36.75
N THR A 77 -20.06 8.49 37.92
CA THR A 77 -20.72 9.31 38.96
C THR A 77 -19.92 10.61 39.13
N ALA A 78 -20.31 11.45 40.07
CA ALA A 78 -19.54 12.64 40.46
C ALA A 78 -18.12 12.27 40.92
N LYS A 79 -17.93 11.09 41.52
CA LYS A 79 -16.66 10.63 42.12
C LYS A 79 -15.85 9.68 41.24
N ASN A 80 -16.50 8.94 40.36
CA ASN A 80 -15.87 7.91 39.56
C ASN A 80 -16.24 8.11 38.09
N LYS A 81 -15.27 8.27 37.22
CA LYS A 81 -15.46 8.42 35.78
C LYS A 81 -14.62 7.38 35.04
N TYR A 82 -15.15 6.86 33.98
CA TYR A 82 -14.42 5.93 33.10
C TYR A 82 -14.70 6.20 31.64
N LEU A 83 -13.68 5.93 30.84
CA LEU A 83 -13.74 5.85 29.37
C LEU A 83 -12.91 4.65 28.96
N ILE A 84 -13.53 3.70 28.29
CA ILE A 84 -12.86 2.55 27.67
C ILE A 84 -13.18 2.61 26.18
N SER A 85 -12.17 2.53 25.35
CA SER A 85 -12.35 2.52 23.91
C SER A 85 -11.39 1.57 23.22
N ALA A 86 -11.87 0.91 22.19
CA ALA A 86 -11.10 0.08 21.29
C ALA A 86 -11.19 0.63 19.86
N ASN A 87 -10.10 0.55 19.13
CA ASN A 87 -10.03 0.93 17.73
C ASN A 87 -9.25 -0.13 16.94
N VAL A 88 -9.77 -0.51 15.78
CA VAL A 88 -9.10 -1.37 14.81
C VAL A 88 -9.08 -0.66 13.48
N LEU A 89 -7.89 -0.40 12.97
CA LEU A 89 -7.65 0.20 11.67
C LEU A 89 -6.97 -0.82 10.76
N ASN A 90 -7.57 -1.08 9.61
CA ASN A 90 -6.97 -1.86 8.52
C ASN A 90 -6.83 -0.97 7.29
N MET A 91 -5.66 -0.94 6.71
CA MET A 91 -5.37 -0.17 5.50
C MET A 91 -4.63 -1.03 4.48
N THR A 92 -5.07 -0.96 3.24
CA THR A 92 -4.34 -1.41 2.06
C THR A 92 -3.91 -0.15 1.31
N ALA A 93 -2.62 -0.04 1.01
CA ALA A 93 -2.08 1.11 0.29
C ALA A 93 -2.41 1.08 -1.21
N MET A 94 -2.13 2.18 -1.90
CA MET A 94 -2.27 2.28 -3.36
C MET A 94 -1.15 1.56 -4.11
N THR A 95 -0.08 1.14 -3.45
CA THR A 95 0.91 0.21 -3.99
C THR A 95 0.55 -1.20 -3.59
N ILE A 96 0.75 -2.18 -4.51
CA ILE A 96 0.49 -3.59 -4.18
C ILE A 96 1.34 -4.04 -2.99
N THR A 97 0.94 -5.11 -2.31
CA THR A 97 1.63 -5.75 -1.18
C THR A 97 1.82 -4.88 0.07
N THR A 98 1.48 -3.60 0.05
CA THR A 98 1.63 -2.72 1.22
C THR A 98 0.34 -2.69 2.05
N LYS A 99 0.44 -3.11 3.31
CA LYS A 99 -0.69 -3.20 4.25
C LYS A 99 -0.29 -2.65 5.62
N TYR A 100 -1.25 -2.06 6.31
CA TYR A 100 -1.10 -1.56 7.66
C TYR A 100 -2.30 -1.96 8.51
N GLN A 101 -2.04 -2.50 9.68
CA GLN A 101 -3.06 -2.86 10.65
C GLN A 101 -2.67 -2.32 12.03
N ARG A 102 -3.63 -1.74 12.73
CA ARG A 102 -3.45 -1.27 14.11
C ARG A 102 -4.65 -1.61 14.95
N ALA A 103 -4.43 -2.29 16.07
CA ALA A 103 -5.39 -2.45 17.13
C ALA A 103 -4.95 -1.61 18.34
N GLN A 104 -5.86 -0.84 18.92
CA GLN A 104 -5.59 0.04 20.04
C GLN A 104 -6.68 -0.10 21.11
N LEU A 105 -6.27 -0.17 22.36
CA LEU A 105 -7.12 -0.12 23.53
C LEU A 105 -6.73 1.07 24.40
N ARG A 106 -7.71 1.86 24.82
CA ARG A 106 -7.53 2.98 25.73
C ARG A 106 -8.48 2.82 26.90
N ILE A 107 -7.94 2.97 28.11
CA ILE A 107 -8.69 2.96 29.37
C ILE A 107 -8.30 4.20 30.15
N ASN A 108 -9.27 5.04 30.45
CA ASN A 108 -9.10 6.17 31.35
C ASN A 108 -10.07 6.00 32.52
N LEU A 109 -9.55 6.06 33.74
CA LEU A 109 -10.30 5.95 34.97
C LEU A 109 -9.91 7.11 35.87
N ASP A 110 -10.88 7.86 36.37
CA ASP A 110 -10.70 8.88 37.39
C ASP A 110 -11.56 8.52 38.59
N ASN A 111 -10.92 8.35 39.75
CA ASN A 111 -11.57 7.95 41.00
C ASN A 111 -11.20 8.92 42.13
N GLU A 112 -12.20 9.60 42.69
CA GLU A 112 -12.05 10.36 43.92
C GLU A 112 -12.07 9.39 45.09
N LEU A 113 -10.90 9.05 45.65
CA LEU A 113 -10.75 8.12 46.75
C LEU A 113 -11.14 8.76 48.07
N THR A 114 -10.81 10.03 48.21
CA THR A 114 -11.20 10.88 49.34
C THR A 114 -11.43 12.32 48.84
N LYS A 115 -11.95 13.22 49.67
CA LYS A 115 -12.15 14.64 49.32
C LYS A 115 -10.87 15.35 48.88
N TRP A 116 -9.72 14.82 49.28
CA TRP A 116 -8.40 15.42 48.99
C TRP A 116 -7.54 14.57 48.07
N LEU A 117 -7.99 13.37 47.67
CA LEU A 117 -7.20 12.43 46.87
C LEU A 117 -8.02 11.89 45.70
N THR A 118 -7.53 12.18 44.48
CA THR A 118 -8.05 11.62 43.24
C THR A 118 -6.99 10.76 42.59
N LEU A 119 -7.36 9.54 42.19
CA LEU A 119 -6.52 8.62 41.43
C LEU A 119 -6.96 8.63 39.96
N SER A 120 -6.07 9.06 39.09
CA SER A 120 -6.25 9.00 37.64
C SER A 120 -5.39 7.91 37.03
N THR A 121 -6.01 6.93 36.39
CA THR A 121 -5.33 5.83 35.69
C THR A 121 -5.57 5.97 34.19
N LYS A 122 -4.48 6.01 33.40
CA LYS A 122 -4.55 6.09 31.94
C LYS A 122 -3.70 4.96 31.36
N ILE A 123 -4.35 4.05 30.65
CA ILE A 123 -3.68 2.91 29.97
C ILE A 123 -3.94 3.07 28.48
N ASN A 124 -2.86 2.96 27.72
CA ASN A 124 -2.89 2.94 26.26
C ASN A 124 -2.08 1.72 25.81
N ALA A 125 -2.74 0.78 25.17
CA ALA A 125 -2.09 -0.38 24.56
C ALA A 125 -2.35 -0.35 23.06
N SER A 126 -1.33 -0.57 22.25
CA SER A 126 -1.50 -0.68 20.81
C SER A 126 -0.61 -1.77 20.24
N ARG A 127 -1.13 -2.46 19.24
CA ARG A 127 -0.37 -3.39 18.41
C ARG A 127 -0.49 -2.94 16.96
N THR A 128 0.64 -2.75 16.32
CA THR A 128 0.73 -2.41 14.91
C THR A 128 1.39 -3.56 14.16
N HIS A 129 0.82 -3.93 13.03
CA HIS A 129 1.42 -4.81 12.05
C HIS A 129 1.49 -4.05 10.73
N SER A 130 2.69 -3.90 10.20
CA SER A 130 2.92 -3.20 8.94
C SER A 130 3.70 -4.13 8.01
N HIS A 131 3.14 -4.38 6.85
CA HIS A 131 3.85 -5.02 5.74
C HIS A 131 4.08 -3.94 4.69
N ASN A 132 5.34 -3.51 4.58
CA ASN A 132 5.76 -2.64 3.51
C ASN A 132 6.35 -3.52 2.41
N GLY A 133 5.67 -3.62 1.28
CA GLY A 133 6.14 -4.36 0.10
C GLY A 133 7.45 -3.82 -0.46
N GLY A 134 7.98 -2.72 0.10
CA GLY A 134 9.24 -2.10 -0.28
C GLY A 134 9.26 -1.65 -1.74
N ILE A 135 8.10 -1.36 -2.32
CA ILE A 135 7.99 -0.92 -3.70
C ILE A 135 8.60 0.46 -3.83
N ASP A 136 9.64 0.56 -4.62
CA ASP A 136 10.20 1.82 -5.05
C ASP A 136 9.47 2.27 -6.32
N ILE A 137 8.80 3.42 -6.23
CA ILE A 137 8.04 4.00 -7.33
C ILE A 137 8.96 4.29 -8.52
N MET A 138 10.16 4.80 -8.27
CA MET A 138 11.11 5.11 -9.34
C MET A 138 11.59 3.85 -10.05
N ASN A 139 11.68 2.73 -9.35
CA ASN A 139 12.05 1.47 -9.97
C ASN A 139 11.06 1.04 -11.05
N PHE A 140 9.76 0.97 -10.74
CA PHE A 140 8.79 0.51 -11.73
C PHE A 140 8.47 1.56 -12.81
N LEU A 141 8.66 2.86 -12.53
CA LEU A 141 8.53 3.91 -13.55
C LEU A 141 9.65 3.88 -14.60
N ASN A 142 10.84 3.48 -14.18
CA ASN A 142 12.02 3.40 -15.05
C ASN A 142 12.24 1.99 -15.64
N TYR A 143 11.40 1.02 -15.30
CA TYR A 143 11.55 -0.34 -15.80
C TYR A 143 10.99 -0.46 -17.21
N SER A 144 11.72 -1.17 -18.09
CA SER A 144 11.37 -1.29 -19.50
C SER A 144 9.98 -1.93 -19.70
N PRO A 145 9.08 -1.27 -20.44
CA PRO A 145 7.77 -1.84 -20.75
C PRO A 145 7.83 -2.98 -21.79
N THR A 146 8.96 -3.19 -22.46
CA THR A 146 9.17 -4.30 -23.40
C THR A 146 9.58 -5.60 -22.73
N MET A 147 9.94 -5.56 -21.43
CA MET A 147 10.37 -6.73 -20.69
C MET A 147 9.18 -7.59 -20.28
N GLU A 148 9.26 -8.90 -20.52
CA GLU A 148 8.32 -9.85 -19.95
C GLU A 148 8.55 -10.00 -18.44
N MET A 149 7.48 -10.28 -17.69
CA MET A 149 7.58 -10.40 -16.24
C MET A 149 8.50 -11.54 -15.81
N LYS A 150 8.38 -12.69 -16.49
CA LYS A 150 9.15 -13.90 -16.22
C LYS A 150 9.68 -14.47 -17.52
N ASP A 151 10.83 -15.08 -17.44
CA ASP A 151 11.34 -15.96 -18.49
C ASP A 151 10.37 -17.14 -18.68
N PRO A 152 9.85 -17.38 -19.87
CA PRO A 152 8.84 -18.42 -20.11
C PRO A 152 9.37 -19.85 -19.95
N VAL A 153 10.69 -20.04 -20.01
CA VAL A 153 11.33 -21.36 -19.91
C VAL A 153 11.75 -21.65 -18.46
N THR A 154 12.40 -20.69 -17.81
CA THR A 154 12.95 -20.89 -16.46
C THR A 154 11.98 -20.47 -15.35
N GLY A 155 10.96 -19.65 -15.67
CA GLY A 155 10.03 -19.08 -14.70
C GLY A 155 10.65 -18.02 -13.78
N VAL A 156 11.91 -17.68 -13.99
CA VAL A 156 12.63 -16.66 -13.22
C VAL A 156 12.16 -15.26 -13.65
N TYR A 157 12.05 -14.34 -12.68
CA TYR A 157 11.72 -12.96 -13.00
C TYR A 157 12.83 -12.29 -13.80
N ASN A 158 12.46 -11.73 -14.96
CA ASN A 158 13.40 -11.08 -15.84
C ASN A 158 13.99 -9.82 -15.20
N MET A 159 15.25 -9.57 -15.49
CA MET A 159 15.93 -8.32 -15.15
C MET A 159 16.04 -7.45 -16.40
N ASP A 160 15.87 -6.15 -16.25
CA ASP A 160 16.01 -5.20 -17.34
C ASP A 160 17.49 -5.10 -17.76
N PRO A 161 17.88 -5.52 -18.97
CA PRO A 161 19.25 -5.46 -19.42
C PRO A 161 19.72 -4.01 -19.69
N TYR A 162 18.78 -3.08 -19.83
CA TYR A 162 19.06 -1.66 -20.10
C TYR A 162 19.08 -0.84 -18.79
N ASN A 163 18.56 -1.40 -17.69
CA ASN A 163 18.56 -0.79 -16.37
C ASN A 163 18.87 -1.84 -15.30
N SER A 164 20.09 -2.37 -15.34
CA SER A 164 20.52 -3.46 -14.45
C SER A 164 20.67 -3.09 -12.97
N VAL A 165 20.53 -1.81 -12.64
CA VAL A 165 20.67 -1.34 -11.25
C VAL A 165 19.49 -1.77 -10.38
N ASN A 166 18.31 -1.92 -10.98
CA ASN A 166 17.08 -2.26 -10.29
C ASN A 166 16.57 -3.62 -10.78
N GLY A 167 16.44 -4.59 -9.87
CA GLY A 167 15.81 -5.87 -10.16
C GLY A 167 14.35 -5.71 -10.60
N ASN A 168 13.75 -6.79 -11.10
CA ASN A 168 12.34 -6.79 -11.50
C ASN A 168 11.44 -6.25 -10.37
N PRO A 169 10.68 -5.16 -10.60
CA PRO A 169 9.92 -4.50 -9.56
C PRO A 169 8.84 -5.41 -8.94
N TYR A 170 8.29 -6.35 -9.69
CA TYR A 170 7.30 -7.31 -9.21
C TYR A 170 7.96 -8.50 -8.52
N GLY A 171 8.99 -9.07 -9.11
CA GLY A 171 9.65 -10.29 -8.61
C GLY A 171 10.32 -10.11 -7.26
N ALA A 172 10.88 -8.95 -7.02
CA ALA A 172 11.53 -8.65 -5.73
C ALA A 172 10.56 -8.52 -4.55
N ARG A 173 9.24 -8.49 -4.78
CA ARG A 173 8.21 -8.11 -3.78
C ARG A 173 7.13 -9.16 -3.56
N VAL A 174 6.94 -10.08 -4.50
CA VAL A 174 5.84 -11.06 -4.49
C VAL A 174 6.38 -12.50 -4.33
N ALA A 175 7.71 -12.66 -4.40
CA ALA A 175 8.39 -13.94 -4.21
C ALA A 175 8.50 -14.33 -2.71
#